data_3b0f5dc229cb6b3644335c574e43b3e9
#
_entry.id   3b0f5dc229cb6b3644335c574e43b3e9
#
_cell.length_a   1.000
_cell.length_b   1.000
_cell.length_c   1.000
_cell.angle_alpha   90.00
_cell.angle_beta   90.00
_cell.angle_gamma   90.00
#
_symmetry.space_group_name_H-M   'P 1'
#
loop_
_entity.id
_entity.type
_entity.pdbx_description
1 polymer ?
#
loop_
_entity_poly.entity_id
_entity_poly.type
_entity_poly.pdbx_seq_one_letter_code
_entity_poly.pdbx_strand_id
1 'polypeptide(L)'
;MVAVTLGPEGTYSHRAATAVANGDEIDFRQSVTAIVDAVAGGEYDRGVIPIENSIEGSVTESLDALSEYDVAVVREVVTPIKHALLAQSDEFDTVASHSQALAQCRSYLEREHPDATVEAVASTAQGVEFARGDASIAGIGHPDNGGDGLEVLAEDIQDQDSNATRFFALAPAEERSKGGGKSSLVVYPNANYPGLLLELLEPFADRDINMTRVESRPSGQRLGDYVFHIDIEAGLYEARTKEAIEDLEGLTEKGWVRRLGSYDTEHVVG
;
A
#
# COMPACT_ATOMS: atom_id res chain seq x y z
N MET A 1 -16.90 12.02 -8.62
CA MET A 1 -16.22 10.73 -8.34
C MET A 1 -16.12 10.62 -6.82
N VAL A 2 -16.40 9.45 -6.25
CA VAL A 2 -16.20 9.21 -4.81
C VAL A 2 -15.10 8.17 -4.66
N ALA A 3 -14.07 8.51 -3.88
CA ALA A 3 -12.99 7.58 -3.56
C ALA A 3 -13.19 6.99 -2.16
N VAL A 4 -12.68 5.78 -1.93
CA VAL A 4 -12.72 5.12 -0.62
C VAL A 4 -11.33 4.61 -0.23
N THR A 5 -10.97 4.74 1.05
CA THR A 5 -9.68 4.28 1.58
C THR A 5 -9.78 3.83 3.04
N LEU A 6 -8.66 3.36 3.61
CA LEU A 6 -8.56 3.07 5.03
C LEU A 6 -8.60 4.36 5.85
N GLY A 7 -9.48 4.39 6.87
CA GLY A 7 -9.52 5.47 7.84
C GLY A 7 -8.50 5.33 8.98
N PRO A 8 -8.44 6.32 9.85
CA PRO A 8 -9.14 7.61 9.81
C PRO A 8 -8.49 8.64 8.87
N GLU A 9 -9.09 9.84 8.83
CA GLU A 9 -8.51 11.01 8.19
C GLU A 9 -7.11 11.33 8.77
N GLY A 10 -6.23 11.95 7.98
CA GLY A 10 -4.85 12.27 8.38
C GLY A 10 -3.84 11.12 8.31
N THR A 11 -4.29 9.90 7.92
CA THR A 11 -3.40 8.75 7.69
C THR A 11 -2.68 8.83 6.34
N TYR A 12 -1.62 8.03 6.14
CA TYR A 12 -0.96 7.90 4.83
C TYR A 12 -1.89 7.34 3.75
N SER A 13 -2.86 6.49 4.11
CA SER A 13 -3.90 6.02 3.19
C SER A 13 -4.80 7.18 2.73
N HIS A 14 -5.20 8.07 3.64
CA HIS A 14 -5.93 9.29 3.30
C HIS A 14 -5.15 10.20 2.36
N ARG A 15 -3.84 10.40 2.60
CA ARG A 15 -2.97 11.21 1.72
C ARG A 15 -2.88 10.62 0.31
N ALA A 16 -2.68 9.30 0.19
CA ALA A 16 -2.68 8.62 -1.10
C ALA A 16 -4.03 8.75 -1.81
N ALA A 17 -5.15 8.64 -1.08
CA ALA A 17 -6.48 8.82 -1.62
C ALA A 17 -6.74 10.26 -2.08
N THR A 18 -6.21 11.25 -1.38
CA THR A 18 -6.31 12.68 -1.77
C THR A 18 -5.66 12.94 -3.13
N ALA A 19 -4.50 12.33 -3.39
CA ALA A 19 -3.82 12.43 -4.69
C ALA A 19 -4.66 11.78 -5.82
N VAL A 20 -5.34 10.68 -5.54
CA VAL A 20 -6.21 9.98 -6.51
C VAL A 20 -7.52 10.72 -6.74
N ALA A 21 -8.16 11.22 -5.67
CA ALA A 21 -9.45 11.88 -5.71
C ALA A 21 -9.42 13.24 -6.40
N ASN A 22 -8.26 13.91 -6.42
CA ASN A 22 -8.06 15.20 -7.08
C ASN A 22 -9.13 16.27 -6.69
N GLY A 23 -9.48 16.32 -5.39
CA GLY A 23 -10.44 17.25 -4.81
C GLY A 23 -11.89 16.72 -4.70
N ASP A 24 -12.14 15.50 -5.12
CA ASP A 24 -13.43 14.84 -4.91
C ASP A 24 -13.55 14.27 -3.47
N GLU A 25 -14.75 13.80 -3.12
CA GLU A 25 -15.08 13.24 -1.81
C GLU A 25 -14.32 11.94 -1.53
N ILE A 26 -13.87 11.76 -0.29
CA ILE A 26 -13.19 10.56 0.20
C ILE A 26 -13.97 9.97 1.37
N ASP A 27 -14.39 8.73 1.23
CA ASP A 27 -14.99 7.91 2.27
C ASP A 27 -13.97 6.98 2.92
N PHE A 28 -14.30 6.49 4.12
CA PHE A 28 -13.42 5.60 4.87
C PHE A 28 -14.07 4.26 5.17
N ARG A 29 -13.25 3.19 5.10
CA ARG A 29 -13.58 1.84 5.54
C ARG A 29 -12.55 1.35 6.55
N GLN A 30 -12.91 0.31 7.31
CA GLN A 30 -12.06 -0.23 8.37
C GLN A 30 -11.13 -1.35 7.92
N SER A 31 -11.33 -1.91 6.73
CA SER A 31 -10.52 -2.99 6.18
C SER A 31 -10.29 -2.82 4.67
N VAL A 32 -9.18 -3.36 4.20
CA VAL A 32 -8.87 -3.39 2.76
C VAL A 32 -9.89 -4.22 2.00
N THR A 33 -10.28 -5.37 2.54
CA THR A 33 -11.28 -6.25 1.92
C THR A 33 -12.60 -5.52 1.68
N ALA A 34 -13.07 -4.70 2.65
CA ALA A 34 -14.29 -3.92 2.49
C ALA A 34 -14.17 -2.82 1.41
N ILE A 35 -12.97 -2.26 1.21
CA ILE A 35 -12.70 -1.29 0.14
C ILE A 35 -12.78 -1.98 -1.22
N VAL A 36 -12.08 -3.12 -1.37
CA VAL A 36 -11.99 -3.85 -2.64
C VAL A 36 -13.37 -4.40 -3.05
N ASP A 37 -14.13 -4.94 -2.10
CA ASP A 37 -15.49 -5.43 -2.30
C ASP A 37 -16.43 -4.31 -2.78
N ALA A 38 -16.39 -3.15 -2.13
CA ALA A 38 -17.22 -1.99 -2.47
C ALA A 38 -16.90 -1.43 -3.88
N VAL A 39 -15.62 -1.41 -4.28
CA VAL A 39 -15.20 -1.03 -5.63
C VAL A 39 -15.63 -2.08 -6.66
N ALA A 40 -15.43 -3.36 -6.37
CA ALA A 40 -15.85 -4.46 -7.26
C ALA A 40 -17.38 -4.47 -7.46
N GLY A 41 -18.14 -4.11 -6.42
CA GLY A 41 -19.59 -3.95 -6.46
C GLY A 41 -20.09 -2.66 -7.12
N GLY A 42 -19.20 -1.74 -7.50
CA GLY A 42 -19.57 -0.44 -8.10
C GLY A 42 -20.18 0.57 -7.12
N GLU A 43 -19.98 0.39 -5.81
CA GLU A 43 -20.41 1.37 -4.79
C GLU A 43 -19.54 2.63 -4.84
N TYR A 44 -18.25 2.49 -5.20
CA TYR A 44 -17.28 3.58 -5.34
C TYR A 44 -16.60 3.55 -6.69
N ASP A 45 -16.32 4.74 -7.22
CA ASP A 45 -15.60 4.91 -8.47
C ASP A 45 -14.11 4.53 -8.31
N ARG A 46 -13.54 4.78 -7.12
CA ARG A 46 -12.13 4.52 -6.83
C ARG A 46 -11.93 3.97 -5.42
N GLY A 47 -11.03 3.02 -5.29
CA GLY A 47 -10.53 2.54 -4.00
C GLY A 47 -9.01 2.75 -3.91
N VAL A 48 -8.49 3.17 -2.75
CA VAL A 48 -7.06 3.30 -2.55
C VAL A 48 -6.63 2.41 -1.40
N ILE A 49 -5.75 1.46 -1.70
CA ILE A 49 -5.28 0.44 -0.75
C ILE A 49 -3.75 0.39 -0.68
N PRO A 50 -3.16 0.19 0.51
CA PRO A 50 -1.72 -0.01 0.65
C PRO A 50 -1.34 -1.39 0.09
N ILE A 51 -0.25 -1.47 -0.66
CA ILE A 51 0.25 -2.73 -1.25
C ILE A 51 1.52 -3.20 -0.57
N GLU A 52 2.42 -2.25 -0.29
CA GLU A 52 3.75 -2.56 0.20
C GLU A 52 4.34 -1.34 0.92
N ASN A 53 5.02 -1.58 2.05
CA ASN A 53 5.90 -0.60 2.67
C ASN A 53 7.35 -1.04 2.47
N SER A 54 8.24 -0.11 2.15
CA SER A 54 9.64 -0.41 1.81
C SER A 54 10.45 -1.04 2.96
N ILE A 55 9.97 -0.95 4.20
CA ILE A 55 10.61 -1.52 5.40
C ILE A 55 9.92 -2.81 5.83
N GLU A 56 8.59 -2.85 5.80
CA GLU A 56 7.80 -3.96 6.36
C GLU A 56 7.37 -4.98 5.33
N GLY A 57 7.50 -4.64 4.03
CA GLY A 57 7.10 -5.52 2.94
C GLY A 57 5.62 -5.46 2.61
N SER A 58 5.11 -6.54 2.06
CA SER A 58 3.78 -6.62 1.47
C SER A 58 2.63 -6.58 2.48
N VAL A 59 1.57 -5.85 2.13
CA VAL A 59 0.32 -5.84 2.90
C VAL A 59 -0.53 -7.05 2.51
N THR A 60 -0.50 -8.06 3.37
CA THR A 60 -1.13 -9.38 3.15
C THR A 60 -2.61 -9.29 2.79
N GLU A 61 -3.39 -8.50 3.53
CA GLU A 61 -4.84 -8.35 3.29
C GLU A 61 -5.13 -7.81 1.88
N SER A 62 -4.30 -6.89 1.38
CA SER A 62 -4.45 -6.33 0.03
C SER A 62 -4.22 -7.38 -1.05
N LEU A 63 -3.20 -8.22 -0.88
CA LEU A 63 -2.92 -9.29 -1.84
C LEU A 63 -4.02 -10.34 -1.86
N ASP A 64 -4.50 -10.73 -0.69
CA ASP A 64 -5.59 -11.70 -0.57
C ASP A 64 -6.87 -11.16 -1.22
N ALA A 65 -7.23 -9.89 -0.96
CA ALA A 65 -8.39 -9.24 -1.59
C ALA A 65 -8.27 -9.12 -3.12
N LEU A 66 -7.08 -8.75 -3.64
CA LEU A 66 -6.83 -8.70 -5.10
C LEU A 66 -6.86 -10.08 -5.76
N SER A 67 -6.65 -11.16 -5.01
CA SER A 67 -6.82 -12.53 -5.49
C SER A 67 -8.28 -12.96 -5.53
N GLU A 68 -9.11 -12.43 -4.64
CA GLU A 68 -10.52 -12.82 -4.49
C GLU A 68 -11.43 -12.01 -5.42
N TYR A 69 -11.26 -10.68 -5.48
CA TYR A 69 -12.14 -9.79 -6.22
C TYR A 69 -11.58 -9.41 -7.59
N ASP A 70 -12.47 -9.22 -8.58
CA ASP A 70 -12.10 -8.70 -9.90
C ASP A 70 -12.22 -7.18 -9.93
N VAL A 71 -11.09 -6.52 -9.79
CA VAL A 71 -10.95 -5.06 -9.86
C VAL A 71 -9.83 -4.68 -10.81
N ALA A 72 -9.84 -3.45 -11.27
CA ALA A 72 -8.76 -2.89 -12.08
C ALA A 72 -7.81 -2.04 -11.21
N VAL A 73 -6.51 -2.17 -11.43
CA VAL A 73 -5.51 -1.19 -10.96
C VAL A 73 -5.34 -0.16 -12.06
N VAL A 74 -5.62 1.11 -11.73
CA VAL A 74 -5.59 2.22 -12.70
C VAL A 74 -4.47 3.22 -12.44
N ARG A 75 -3.86 3.18 -11.26
CA ARG A 75 -2.71 4.02 -10.88
C ARG A 75 -1.94 3.37 -9.73
N GLU A 76 -0.64 3.62 -9.68
CA GLU A 76 0.22 3.38 -8.53
C GLU A 76 0.55 4.73 -7.88
N VAL A 77 0.42 4.82 -6.56
CA VAL A 77 0.80 6.01 -5.78
C VAL A 77 1.87 5.60 -4.78
N VAL A 78 2.99 6.31 -4.79
CA VAL A 78 4.08 6.12 -3.83
C VAL A 78 4.14 7.34 -2.92
N THR A 79 3.93 7.12 -1.63
CA THR A 79 3.93 8.15 -0.60
C THR A 79 5.15 7.96 0.29
N PRO A 80 6.06 8.94 0.37
CA PRO A 80 7.14 8.91 1.35
C PRO A 80 6.54 8.94 2.76
N ILE A 81 7.11 8.16 3.64
CA ILE A 81 6.74 8.14 5.06
C ILE A 81 7.67 9.06 5.80
N LYS A 82 7.16 10.21 6.19
CA LYS A 82 7.84 11.19 7.00
C LYS A 82 7.21 11.26 8.37
N HIS A 83 8.02 11.27 9.39
CA HIS A 83 7.57 11.36 10.77
C HIS A 83 8.03 12.67 11.39
N ALA A 84 7.10 13.32 12.09
CA ALA A 84 7.34 14.49 12.89
C ALA A 84 6.88 14.25 14.32
N LEU A 85 7.52 14.92 15.27
CA LEU A 85 7.06 15.01 16.64
C LEU A 85 6.16 16.24 16.77
N LEU A 86 4.92 16.01 17.22
CA LEU A 86 3.84 16.99 17.30
C LEU A 86 3.34 17.08 18.73
N ALA A 87 3.33 18.26 19.33
CA ALA A 87 2.83 18.48 20.67
C ALA A 87 2.26 19.89 20.83
N GLN A 88 1.57 20.17 21.93
CA GLN A 88 1.11 21.52 22.26
C GLN A 88 2.24 22.44 22.76
N SER A 89 3.32 21.85 23.28
CA SER A 89 4.55 22.53 23.70
C SER A 89 5.69 21.52 23.80
N ASP A 90 6.89 21.96 24.17
CA ASP A 90 8.05 21.10 24.42
C ASP A 90 8.01 20.37 25.81
N GLU A 91 6.98 20.65 26.62
CA GLU A 91 6.76 20.02 27.92
C GLU A 91 5.74 18.88 27.80
N PHE A 92 6.20 17.65 27.61
CA PHE A 92 5.40 16.42 27.60
C PHE A 92 6.18 15.28 28.28
N ASP A 93 5.47 14.25 28.76
CA ASP A 93 6.07 13.05 29.39
C ASP A 93 5.76 11.75 28.64
N THR A 94 4.86 11.78 27.68
CA THR A 94 4.41 10.62 26.91
C THR A 94 4.48 10.90 25.41
N VAL A 95 4.94 9.90 24.64
CA VAL A 95 4.92 9.93 23.15
C VAL A 95 4.02 8.82 22.65
N ALA A 96 2.94 9.16 21.97
CA ALA A 96 1.94 8.24 21.44
C ALA A 96 1.97 8.15 19.92
N SER A 97 1.96 6.94 19.37
CA SER A 97 1.77 6.69 17.94
C SER A 97 1.51 5.22 17.66
N HIS A 98 1.31 4.86 16.38
CA HIS A 98 1.31 3.47 15.96
C HIS A 98 2.66 2.81 16.29
N SER A 99 2.63 1.54 16.73
CA SER A 99 3.83 0.80 17.15
C SER A 99 4.97 0.84 16.12
N GLN A 100 4.63 0.83 14.86
CA GLN A 100 5.50 0.90 13.70
C GLN A 100 6.23 2.25 13.61
N ALA A 101 5.50 3.37 13.71
CA ALA A 101 6.09 4.71 13.70
C ALA A 101 7.02 4.92 14.91
N LEU A 102 6.62 4.42 16.09
CA LEU A 102 7.47 4.44 17.28
C LEU A 102 8.78 3.66 17.08
N ALA A 103 8.71 2.48 16.45
CA ALA A 103 9.89 1.69 16.13
C ALA A 103 10.81 2.36 15.10
N GLN A 104 10.23 3.06 14.12
CA GLN A 104 10.97 3.79 13.06
C GLN A 104 11.60 5.10 13.56
N CYS A 105 11.18 5.62 14.70
CA CYS A 105 11.71 6.84 15.32
C CYS A 105 12.48 6.57 16.62
N ARG A 106 12.83 5.29 16.89
CA ARG A 106 13.44 4.88 18.15
C ARG A 106 14.72 5.63 18.48
N SER A 107 15.65 5.73 17.50
CA SER A 107 16.94 6.38 17.73
C SER A 107 16.80 7.86 18.07
N TYR A 108 15.82 8.54 17.49
CA TYR A 108 15.50 9.91 17.81
C TYR A 108 14.96 10.03 19.24
N LEU A 109 13.97 9.21 19.62
CA LEU A 109 13.36 9.25 20.96
C LEU A 109 14.36 8.94 22.06
N GLU A 110 15.20 7.91 21.88
CA GLU A 110 16.23 7.53 22.85
C GLU A 110 17.28 8.63 23.06
N ARG A 111 17.55 9.44 22.04
CA ARG A 111 18.54 10.53 22.10
C ARG A 111 17.98 11.82 22.67
N GLU A 112 16.79 12.24 22.19
CA GLU A 112 16.24 13.57 22.50
C GLU A 112 15.23 13.54 23.66
N HIS A 113 14.52 12.41 23.86
CA HIS A 113 13.46 12.26 24.85
C HIS A 113 13.60 10.95 25.63
N PRO A 114 14.77 10.66 26.24
CA PRO A 114 15.05 9.36 26.89
C PRO A 114 14.15 9.06 28.10
N ASP A 115 13.56 10.10 28.71
CA ASP A 115 12.70 9.98 29.90
C ASP A 115 11.21 9.87 29.52
N ALA A 116 10.83 10.05 28.25
CA ALA A 116 9.44 9.98 27.83
C ALA A 116 8.92 8.55 27.80
N THR A 117 7.70 8.37 28.27
CA THR A 117 6.97 7.09 28.14
C THR A 117 6.49 6.93 26.72
N VAL A 118 6.71 5.75 26.11
CA VAL A 118 6.27 5.45 24.75
C VAL A 118 5.00 4.61 24.79
N GLU A 119 3.90 5.12 24.21
CA GLU A 119 2.59 4.47 24.18
C GLU A 119 2.16 4.12 22.76
N ALA A 120 1.89 2.82 22.51
CA ALA A 120 1.40 2.35 21.22
C ALA A 120 -0.13 2.46 21.13
N VAL A 121 -0.61 3.09 20.05
CA VAL A 121 -2.03 3.27 19.73
C VAL A 121 -2.37 2.70 18.37
N ALA A 122 -3.65 2.70 17.98
CA ALA A 122 -4.12 2.01 16.77
C ALA A 122 -3.66 2.66 15.45
N SER A 123 -3.30 3.96 15.45
CA SER A 123 -2.78 4.66 14.25
C SER A 123 -1.93 5.87 14.64
N THR A 124 -1.10 6.36 13.72
CA THR A 124 -0.37 7.63 13.87
C THR A 124 -1.34 8.80 14.06
N ALA A 125 -2.44 8.82 13.30
CA ALA A 125 -3.48 9.85 13.44
C ALA A 125 -4.11 9.85 14.85
N GLN A 126 -4.35 8.69 15.44
CA GLN A 126 -4.85 8.61 16.83
C GLN A 126 -3.84 9.15 17.84
N GLY A 127 -2.54 8.88 17.67
CA GLY A 127 -1.50 9.45 18.52
C GLY A 127 -1.47 10.99 18.44
N VAL A 128 -1.63 11.55 17.27
CA VAL A 128 -1.75 13.00 17.06
C VAL A 128 -3.02 13.57 17.71
N GLU A 129 -4.15 12.89 17.63
CA GLU A 129 -5.38 13.31 18.30
C GLU A 129 -5.25 13.28 19.83
N PHE A 130 -4.52 12.32 20.40
CA PHE A 130 -4.23 12.32 21.83
C PHE A 130 -3.38 13.53 22.23
N ALA A 131 -2.36 13.89 21.43
CA ALA A 131 -1.56 15.08 21.64
C ALA A 131 -2.38 16.38 21.58
N ARG A 132 -3.43 16.43 20.72
CA ARG A 132 -4.36 17.57 20.68
C ARG A 132 -5.20 17.69 21.96
N GLY A 133 -5.61 16.55 22.51
CA GLY A 133 -6.49 16.48 23.66
C GLY A 133 -5.78 16.66 25.01
N ASP A 134 -4.47 16.36 25.08
CA ASP A 134 -3.70 16.35 26.33
C ASP A 134 -2.28 16.92 26.10
N ALA A 135 -1.95 18.01 26.81
CA ALA A 135 -0.67 18.69 26.68
C ALA A 135 0.52 17.87 27.25
N SER A 136 0.26 16.82 28.05
CA SER A 136 1.30 15.91 28.53
C SER A 136 1.71 14.86 27.48
N ILE A 137 1.03 14.79 26.34
CA ILE A 137 1.25 13.82 25.27
C ILE A 137 1.81 14.52 24.02
N ALA A 138 2.87 13.97 23.44
CA ALA A 138 3.32 14.25 22.09
C ALA A 138 2.89 13.11 21.17
N GLY A 139 2.56 13.43 19.90
CA GLY A 139 2.21 12.46 18.87
C GLY A 139 3.32 12.34 17.82
N ILE A 140 3.57 11.13 17.31
CA ILE A 140 4.34 10.98 16.07
C ILE A 140 3.36 10.79 14.92
N GLY A 141 3.44 11.67 13.93
CA GLY A 141 2.62 11.65 12.73
C GLY A 141 3.30 12.35 11.56
N HIS A 142 2.55 12.58 10.47
CA HIS A 142 3.05 13.37 9.34
C HIS A 142 3.13 14.85 9.76
N PRO A 143 4.14 15.65 9.27
CA PRO A 143 4.25 17.07 9.58
C PRO A 143 2.98 17.88 9.31
N ASP A 144 2.23 17.58 8.24
CA ASP A 144 0.97 18.25 7.89
C ASP A 144 -0.14 18.07 8.95
N ASN A 145 0.04 17.17 9.91
CA ASN A 145 -0.89 17.04 11.04
C ASN A 145 -0.64 18.11 12.13
N GLY A 146 0.36 18.98 11.95
CA GLY A 146 0.56 20.18 12.74
C GLY A 146 -0.57 21.20 12.54
N GLY A 147 -0.65 22.21 13.42
CA GLY A 147 -1.77 23.15 13.47
C GLY A 147 -2.88 22.68 14.41
N ASP A 148 -3.97 23.46 14.51
CA ASP A 148 -5.09 23.22 15.43
C ASP A 148 -4.64 22.96 16.88
N GLY A 149 -3.66 23.77 17.34
CA GLY A 149 -3.11 23.68 18.70
C GLY A 149 -1.90 22.77 18.86
N LEU A 150 -1.41 22.13 17.78
CA LEU A 150 -0.16 21.38 17.76
C LEU A 150 0.94 22.11 17.03
N GLU A 151 2.12 22.14 17.63
CA GLU A 151 3.38 22.57 17.02
C GLU A 151 4.15 21.35 16.49
N VAL A 152 4.86 21.55 15.37
CA VAL A 152 5.83 20.58 14.84
C VAL A 152 7.15 20.84 15.58
N LEU A 153 7.47 20.03 16.59
CA LEU A 153 8.68 20.20 17.37
C LEU A 153 9.94 19.71 16.65
N ALA A 154 9.81 18.68 15.83
CA ALA A 154 10.88 18.14 14.99
C ALA A 154 10.29 17.45 13.77
N GLU A 155 10.98 17.55 12.63
CA GLU A 155 10.65 16.88 11.37
C GLU A 155 11.73 15.87 11.00
N ASP A 156 11.38 14.95 10.09
CA ASP A 156 12.29 13.92 9.55
C ASP A 156 12.96 13.09 10.67
N ILE A 157 12.17 12.72 11.70
CA ILE A 157 12.67 12.00 12.89
C ILE A 157 12.79 10.49 12.70
N GLN A 158 12.44 9.96 11.53
CA GLN A 158 12.55 8.53 11.21
C GLN A 158 14.01 8.10 11.05
N ASP A 159 14.32 6.87 11.46
CA ASP A 159 15.67 6.29 11.42
C ASP A 159 16.14 5.99 9.98
N GLN A 160 15.21 5.93 8.99
CA GLN A 160 15.51 5.63 7.58
C GLN A 160 14.79 6.58 6.63
N ASP A 161 15.54 7.30 5.79
CA ASP A 161 15.00 8.27 4.82
C ASP A 161 14.29 7.61 3.62
N SER A 162 14.57 6.33 3.35
CA SER A 162 14.00 5.59 2.22
C SER A 162 12.62 4.99 2.49
N ASN A 163 11.99 5.34 3.64
CA ASN A 163 10.69 4.79 3.99
C ASN A 163 9.59 5.34 3.08
N ALA A 164 8.91 4.46 2.38
CA ALA A 164 7.79 4.80 1.52
C ALA A 164 6.74 3.69 1.53
N THR A 165 5.48 4.06 1.36
CA THR A 165 4.38 3.13 1.15
C THR A 165 3.84 3.27 -0.27
N ARG A 166 3.68 2.15 -0.91
CA ARG A 166 3.10 1.98 -2.23
C ARG A 166 1.63 1.64 -2.10
N PHE A 167 0.80 2.37 -2.82
CA PHE A 167 -0.64 2.20 -2.87
C PHE A 167 -1.10 1.88 -4.29
N PHE A 168 -2.16 1.09 -4.43
CA PHE A 168 -2.91 0.97 -5.67
C PHE A 168 -4.19 1.79 -5.62
N ALA A 169 -4.43 2.55 -6.69
CA ALA A 169 -5.74 3.10 -6.98
C ALA A 169 -6.51 2.08 -7.81
N LEU A 170 -7.62 1.62 -7.27
CA LEU A 170 -8.51 0.62 -7.85
C LEU A 170 -9.71 1.29 -8.53
N ALA A 171 -10.26 0.60 -9.51
CA ALA A 171 -11.52 0.92 -10.18
C ALA A 171 -12.31 -0.37 -10.44
N PRO A 172 -13.60 -0.30 -10.79
CA PRO A 172 -14.34 -1.44 -11.33
C PRO A 172 -13.62 -2.10 -12.52
N ALA A 173 -13.74 -3.41 -12.66
CA ALA A 173 -12.97 -4.22 -13.60
C ALA A 173 -13.07 -3.77 -15.06
N GLU A 174 -14.22 -3.21 -15.48
CA GLU A 174 -14.48 -2.67 -16.82
C GLU A 174 -13.64 -1.42 -17.14
N GLU A 175 -13.13 -0.71 -16.12
CA GLU A 175 -12.26 0.45 -16.29
C GLU A 175 -10.78 0.08 -16.43
N ARG A 176 -10.46 -1.21 -16.56
CA ARG A 176 -9.07 -1.68 -16.68
C ARG A 176 -8.32 -0.95 -17.79
N SER A 177 -7.32 -0.16 -17.38
CA SER A 177 -6.54 0.67 -18.29
C SER A 177 -5.75 -0.16 -19.29
N LYS A 178 -5.61 0.37 -20.51
CA LYS A 178 -4.78 -0.20 -21.58
C LYS A 178 -3.42 0.48 -21.72
N GLY A 179 -3.20 1.58 -21.00
CA GLY A 179 -1.96 2.35 -21.03
C GLY A 179 -1.26 2.33 -19.68
N GLY A 180 0.05 2.56 -19.70
CA GLY A 180 0.91 2.63 -18.52
C GLY A 180 2.19 1.82 -18.71
N GLY A 181 3.25 2.26 -18.02
CA GLY A 181 4.59 1.64 -18.09
C GLY A 181 4.78 0.45 -17.17
N LYS A 182 3.85 0.22 -16.24
CA LYS A 182 3.83 -0.91 -15.30
C LYS A 182 2.55 -1.70 -15.40
N SER A 183 2.59 -2.95 -14.96
CA SER A 183 1.39 -3.80 -14.86
C SER A 183 1.48 -4.77 -13.71
N SER A 184 0.32 -5.19 -13.19
CA SER A 184 0.22 -6.22 -12.15
C SER A 184 -0.65 -7.37 -12.61
N LEU A 185 -0.21 -8.57 -12.21
CA LEU A 185 -0.86 -9.85 -12.49
C LEU A 185 -1.04 -10.64 -11.20
N VAL A 186 -2.11 -11.41 -11.14
CA VAL A 186 -2.30 -12.45 -10.13
C VAL A 186 -2.39 -13.80 -10.84
N VAL A 187 -1.55 -14.75 -10.43
CA VAL A 187 -1.40 -16.04 -11.10
C VAL A 187 -1.67 -17.16 -10.12
N TYR A 188 -2.66 -18.00 -10.41
CA TYR A 188 -2.90 -19.24 -9.70
C TYR A 188 -2.69 -20.42 -10.63
N PRO A 189 -1.55 -21.14 -10.53
CA PRO A 189 -1.25 -22.24 -11.45
C PRO A 189 -2.04 -23.51 -11.18
N ASN A 190 -2.66 -23.67 -9.98
CA ASN A 190 -3.30 -24.89 -9.52
C ASN A 190 -2.39 -26.15 -9.69
N ALA A 191 -1.12 -25.97 -9.46
CA ALA A 191 -0.07 -26.97 -9.60
C ALA A 191 1.02 -26.73 -8.55
N ASN A 192 1.75 -27.80 -8.18
CA ASN A 192 2.91 -27.68 -7.30
C ASN A 192 3.89 -28.82 -7.65
N TYR A 193 5.05 -28.44 -8.24
CA TYR A 193 6.15 -29.35 -8.60
C TYR A 193 7.49 -28.57 -8.63
N PRO A 194 8.63 -29.28 -8.52
CA PRO A 194 9.94 -28.62 -8.59
C PRO A 194 10.12 -27.89 -9.93
N GLY A 195 10.48 -26.60 -9.88
CA GLY A 195 10.69 -25.75 -11.06
C GLY A 195 9.48 -24.89 -11.46
N LEU A 196 8.28 -25.13 -10.91
CA LEU A 196 7.06 -24.39 -11.28
C LEU A 196 7.26 -22.88 -11.31
N LEU A 197 7.81 -22.28 -10.25
CA LEU A 197 8.01 -20.82 -10.20
C LEU A 197 8.97 -20.34 -11.30
N LEU A 198 10.03 -21.09 -11.60
CA LEU A 198 10.93 -20.77 -12.68
C LEU A 198 10.22 -20.74 -14.02
N GLU A 199 9.41 -21.76 -14.32
CA GLU A 199 8.63 -21.83 -15.57
C GLU A 199 7.60 -20.70 -15.68
N LEU A 200 6.97 -20.28 -14.57
CA LEU A 200 6.04 -19.14 -14.57
C LEU A 200 6.72 -17.79 -14.84
N LEU A 201 8.00 -17.64 -14.49
CA LEU A 201 8.75 -16.38 -14.66
C LEU A 201 9.55 -16.33 -15.95
N GLU A 202 9.91 -17.48 -16.55
CA GLU A 202 10.70 -17.59 -17.77
C GLU A 202 10.12 -16.81 -18.96
N PRO A 203 8.78 -16.81 -19.22
CA PRO A 203 8.19 -16.04 -20.34
C PRO A 203 8.49 -14.54 -20.30
N PHE A 204 8.63 -13.96 -19.11
CA PHE A 204 8.98 -12.55 -18.95
C PHE A 204 10.47 -12.32 -19.15
N ALA A 205 11.34 -13.19 -18.61
CA ALA A 205 12.78 -13.11 -18.78
C ALA A 205 13.22 -13.25 -20.23
N ASP A 206 12.63 -14.17 -20.98
CA ASP A 206 12.92 -14.41 -22.40
C ASP A 206 12.57 -13.21 -23.29
N ARG A 207 11.75 -12.29 -22.81
CA ARG A 207 11.30 -11.09 -23.53
C ARG A 207 11.82 -9.79 -22.97
N ASP A 208 12.87 -9.84 -22.14
CA ASP A 208 13.45 -8.67 -21.46
C ASP A 208 12.39 -7.81 -20.74
N ILE A 209 11.45 -8.46 -20.07
CA ILE A 209 10.45 -7.80 -19.22
C ILE A 209 10.92 -7.89 -17.77
N ASN A 210 11.27 -6.73 -17.20
CA ASN A 210 11.70 -6.65 -15.80
C ASN A 210 10.53 -6.89 -14.86
N MET A 211 10.74 -7.72 -13.84
CA MET A 211 9.79 -7.94 -12.75
C MET A 211 10.24 -7.14 -11.53
N THR A 212 9.39 -6.21 -11.08
CA THR A 212 9.70 -5.37 -9.91
C THR A 212 9.24 -6.00 -8.60
N ARG A 213 8.33 -6.97 -8.67
CA ARG A 213 7.85 -7.71 -7.50
C ARG A 213 7.36 -9.10 -7.90
N VAL A 214 7.70 -10.07 -7.07
CA VAL A 214 7.10 -11.42 -7.10
C VAL A 214 6.81 -11.81 -5.66
N GLU A 215 5.54 -11.99 -5.33
CA GLU A 215 5.09 -12.35 -3.98
C GLU A 215 4.21 -13.58 -4.05
N SER A 216 4.44 -14.55 -3.16
CA SER A 216 3.62 -15.77 -3.08
C SER A 216 2.71 -15.74 -1.87
N ARG A 217 1.43 -16.08 -2.09
CA ARG A 217 0.43 -16.21 -1.03
C ARG A 217 -0.17 -17.60 -1.05
N PRO A 218 -0.41 -18.23 0.13
CA PRO A 218 -1.19 -19.48 0.16
C PRO A 218 -2.54 -19.31 -0.53
N SER A 219 -2.93 -20.26 -1.38
CA SER A 219 -4.21 -20.19 -2.11
C SER A 219 -5.45 -20.35 -1.22
N GLY A 220 -5.28 -20.80 0.02
CA GLY A 220 -6.37 -21.15 0.92
C GLY A 220 -7.06 -22.51 0.59
N GLN A 221 -6.75 -23.13 -0.56
CA GLN A 221 -7.40 -24.37 -0.99
C GLN A 221 -6.74 -25.61 -0.41
N ARG A 222 -5.41 -25.67 -0.40
CA ARG A 222 -4.63 -26.77 0.20
C ARG A 222 -3.22 -26.30 0.60
N LEU A 223 -2.59 -27.01 1.51
CA LEU A 223 -1.20 -26.74 1.89
C LEU A 223 -0.25 -26.98 0.70
N GLY A 224 0.69 -26.07 0.50
CA GLY A 224 1.63 -26.11 -0.61
C GLY A 224 1.11 -25.56 -1.94
N ASP A 225 -0.09 -24.99 -1.94
CA ASP A 225 -0.70 -24.34 -3.09
C ASP A 225 -0.61 -22.82 -2.94
N TYR A 226 -0.16 -22.14 -3.98
CA TYR A 226 0.16 -20.72 -3.94
C TYR A 226 -0.49 -19.93 -5.08
N VAL A 227 -0.86 -18.70 -4.77
CA VAL A 227 -1.16 -17.63 -5.72
C VAL A 227 0.06 -16.71 -5.79
N PHE A 228 0.46 -16.30 -6.98
CA PHE A 228 1.59 -15.40 -7.18
C PHE A 228 1.11 -14.03 -7.65
N HIS A 229 1.58 -12.98 -6.98
CA HIS A 229 1.42 -11.60 -7.40
C HIS A 229 2.69 -11.15 -8.11
N ILE A 230 2.58 -10.72 -9.35
CA ILE A 230 3.71 -10.34 -10.21
C ILE A 230 3.50 -8.93 -10.73
N ASP A 231 4.45 -8.04 -10.46
CA ASP A 231 4.47 -6.70 -11.02
C ASP A 231 5.62 -6.60 -12.03
N ILE A 232 5.32 -6.04 -13.21
CA ILE A 232 6.24 -5.93 -14.33
C ILE A 232 6.38 -4.49 -14.82
N GLU A 233 7.55 -4.14 -15.37
CA GLU A 233 7.82 -2.86 -16.04
C GLU A 233 7.52 -2.97 -17.54
N ALA A 234 6.25 -3.22 -17.84
CA ALA A 234 5.73 -3.26 -19.21
C ALA A 234 4.21 -3.09 -19.20
N GLY A 235 3.65 -2.53 -20.27
CA GLY A 235 2.20 -2.46 -20.45
C GLY A 235 1.64 -3.82 -20.88
N LEU A 236 0.48 -4.23 -20.34
CA LEU A 236 -0.19 -5.51 -20.66
C LEU A 236 -0.50 -5.68 -22.16
N TYR A 237 -0.59 -4.57 -22.89
CA TYR A 237 -0.99 -4.57 -24.29
C TYR A 237 0.18 -4.42 -25.27
N GLU A 238 1.42 -4.34 -24.78
CA GLU A 238 2.62 -4.47 -25.61
C GLU A 238 2.68 -5.87 -26.21
N ALA A 239 3.18 -6.00 -27.44
CA ALA A 239 3.22 -7.30 -28.13
C ALA A 239 4.00 -8.35 -27.33
N ARG A 240 5.20 -7.99 -26.83
CA ARG A 240 6.04 -8.89 -26.01
C ARG A 240 5.37 -9.33 -24.71
N THR A 241 4.61 -8.43 -24.08
CA THR A 241 3.90 -8.72 -22.82
C THR A 241 2.71 -9.63 -23.08
N LYS A 242 1.96 -9.42 -24.15
CA LYS A 242 0.87 -10.31 -24.55
C LYS A 242 1.35 -11.74 -24.77
N GLU A 243 2.43 -11.90 -25.56
CA GLU A 243 3.03 -13.20 -25.83
C GLU A 243 3.51 -13.89 -24.51
N ALA A 244 4.14 -13.13 -23.59
CA ALA A 244 4.56 -13.66 -22.31
C ALA A 244 3.37 -14.13 -21.46
N ILE A 245 2.27 -13.36 -21.47
CA ILE A 245 1.06 -13.74 -20.72
C ILE A 245 0.34 -14.92 -21.39
N GLU A 246 0.33 -15.04 -22.72
CA GLU A 246 -0.23 -16.19 -23.44
C GLU A 246 0.55 -17.48 -23.09
N ASP A 247 1.89 -17.42 -23.02
CA ASP A 247 2.71 -18.56 -22.58
C ASP A 247 2.41 -18.92 -21.12
N LEU A 248 2.31 -17.90 -20.25
CA LEU A 248 1.95 -18.07 -18.83
C LEU A 248 0.56 -18.71 -18.67
N GLU A 249 -0.43 -18.28 -19.45
CA GLU A 249 -1.78 -18.86 -19.44
C GLU A 249 -1.75 -20.33 -19.88
N GLY A 250 -0.89 -20.69 -20.84
CA GLY A 250 -0.64 -22.07 -21.24
C GLY A 250 -0.08 -22.95 -20.10
N LEU A 251 0.79 -22.41 -19.26
CA LEU A 251 1.32 -23.09 -18.08
C LEU A 251 0.30 -23.22 -16.94
N THR A 252 -0.72 -22.39 -16.94
CA THR A 252 -1.75 -22.32 -15.90
C THR A 252 -3.11 -22.87 -16.33
N GLU A 253 -3.17 -23.81 -17.26
CA GLU A 253 -4.41 -24.41 -17.82
C GLU A 253 -5.40 -24.92 -16.75
N LYS A 254 -4.89 -25.35 -15.59
CA LYS A 254 -5.70 -25.84 -14.45
C LYS A 254 -6.04 -24.76 -13.44
N GLY A 255 -5.49 -23.59 -13.60
CA GLY A 255 -5.63 -22.44 -12.73
C GLY A 255 -6.22 -21.25 -13.47
N TRP A 256 -5.67 -20.05 -13.18
CA TRP A 256 -6.08 -18.81 -13.83
C TRP A 256 -4.99 -17.73 -13.75
N VAL A 257 -5.04 -16.81 -14.70
CA VAL A 257 -4.25 -15.57 -14.68
C VAL A 257 -5.23 -14.39 -14.68
N ARG A 258 -5.11 -13.53 -13.67
CA ARG A 258 -5.87 -12.28 -13.59
C ARG A 258 -4.94 -11.12 -13.91
N ARG A 259 -5.32 -10.32 -14.90
CA ARG A 259 -4.64 -9.11 -15.30
C ARG A 259 -5.26 -7.96 -14.51
N LEU A 260 -4.57 -7.39 -13.54
CA LEU A 260 -5.13 -6.30 -12.73
C LEU A 260 -5.19 -4.99 -13.51
N GLY A 261 -4.22 -4.69 -14.36
CA GLY A 261 -4.20 -3.49 -15.19
C GLY A 261 -2.80 -3.03 -15.55
N SER A 262 -2.73 -2.05 -16.48
CA SER A 262 -1.52 -1.27 -16.74
C SER A 262 -1.71 0.13 -16.20
N TYR A 263 -0.66 0.71 -15.62
CA TYR A 263 -0.74 1.98 -14.91
C TYR A 263 0.62 2.69 -14.88
N ASP A 264 0.59 3.96 -14.57
CA ASP A 264 1.77 4.75 -14.26
C ASP A 264 1.90 4.98 -12.75
N THR A 265 3.13 5.30 -12.33
CA THR A 265 3.45 5.61 -10.93
C THR A 265 3.38 7.11 -10.71
N GLU A 266 2.65 7.55 -9.70
CA GLU A 266 2.64 8.90 -9.18
C GLU A 266 3.38 8.94 -7.83
N HIS A 267 4.32 9.87 -7.70
CA HIS A 267 5.00 10.14 -6.44
C HIS A 267 4.34 11.33 -5.75
N VAL A 268 3.74 11.09 -4.59
CA VAL A 268 3.22 12.19 -3.76
C VAL A 268 4.40 12.90 -3.13
N VAL A 269 4.47 14.21 -3.34
CA VAL A 269 5.50 15.05 -2.70
C VAL A 269 5.14 15.16 -1.22
N GLY A 270 6.10 14.80 -0.37
CA GLY A 270 5.97 14.90 1.09
C GLY A 270 6.14 16.32 1.59
#